data_dd793890ec3f3785f410b54ac9996e00
#
_entry.id   dd793890ec3f3785f410b54ac9996e00
#
_cell.length_a   1.000
_cell.length_b   1.000
_cell.length_c   1.000
_cell.angle_alpha   90.00
_cell.angle_beta   90.00
_cell.angle_gamma   90.00
#
_symmetry.space_group_name_H-M   'P 1'
#
loop_
_entity.id
_entity.type
_entity.pdbx_description
1 polymer ?
#
loop_
_entity_poly.entity_id
_entity_poly.type
_entity_poly.pdbx_seq_one_letter_code
_entity_poly.pdbx_strand_id
1 'polypeptide(L)'
;MAKLVQKSGYIKSEKAGGYMKYIATREGVEKLTGNGPVTKGQRELIQKLLHDFPDAVELFEYEDYRKAPTLGTASAFITMALDANLHEINSESGYMSYIATRPRVERRGAHGLFSSAAAVDLDAAMSELEAHDGNVWTIIYSLRREDAARLGYDNADAWRGLLMMHAQDLAKAMKIPADHFRWYAAFHNEGHHPHIHMMVWSDDPKEGFLTREGIAAMRSKLTNTIFRDEMIQ
;
A
#
# COMPACT_ATOMS: atom_id res chain seq x y z
N MET A 1 -3.21 -7.64 19.85
CA MET A 1 -4.56 -7.45 19.29
C MET A 1 -4.43 -7.43 17.78
N ALA A 2 -5.17 -8.28 17.08
CA ALA A 2 -5.18 -8.33 15.62
C ALA A 2 -5.76 -7.02 15.06
N LYS A 3 -5.15 -6.46 14.02
CA LYS A 3 -5.60 -5.23 13.39
C LYS A 3 -5.26 -5.20 11.90
N LEU A 4 -6.07 -4.48 11.13
CA LEU A 4 -5.75 -4.08 9.76
C LEU A 4 -5.13 -2.68 9.79
N VAL A 5 -3.94 -2.53 9.22
CA VAL A 5 -3.34 -1.22 8.95
C VAL A 5 -3.81 -0.75 7.58
N GLN A 6 -4.23 0.50 7.50
CA GLN A 6 -4.56 1.19 6.25
C GLN A 6 -3.76 2.48 6.17
N LYS A 7 -3.02 2.68 5.08
CA LYS A 7 -2.41 3.94 4.73
C LYS A 7 -2.96 4.42 3.39
N SER A 8 -3.35 5.68 3.32
CA SER A 8 -3.91 6.30 2.12
C SER A 8 -3.11 7.54 1.74
N GLY A 9 -2.90 7.73 0.45
CA GLY A 9 -2.22 8.89 -0.12
C GLY A 9 -2.78 9.21 -1.50
N TYR A 10 -2.29 10.27 -2.14
CA TYR A 10 -2.64 10.59 -3.52
C TYR A 10 -1.40 11.06 -4.28
N ILE A 11 -1.39 10.86 -5.60
CA ILE A 11 -0.25 11.18 -6.44
C ILE A 11 -0.27 12.66 -6.80
N LYS A 12 0.85 13.35 -6.51
CA LYS A 12 1.12 14.75 -6.91
C LYS A 12 2.29 14.76 -7.89
N SER A 13 2.04 15.15 -9.12
CA SER A 13 3.00 15.07 -10.22
C SER A 13 4.25 15.97 -10.13
N GLU A 14 4.30 16.99 -9.25
CA GLU A 14 5.30 18.07 -9.37
C GLU A 14 6.56 17.95 -8.51
N LYS A 15 6.68 17.02 -7.55
CA LYS A 15 7.81 16.99 -6.59
C LYS A 15 8.76 15.78 -6.66
N ALA A 16 8.60 14.93 -7.63
CA ALA A 16 9.11 13.58 -7.60
C ALA A 16 10.62 13.35 -7.83
N GLY A 17 11.27 14.13 -8.67
CA GLY A 17 12.60 13.76 -9.19
C GLY A 17 13.76 13.84 -8.20
N GLY A 18 13.73 14.77 -7.24
CA GLY A 18 14.84 15.04 -6.33
C GLY A 18 14.94 14.07 -5.14
N TYR A 19 13.79 13.60 -4.64
CA TYR A 19 13.70 12.76 -3.47
C TYR A 19 14.16 11.32 -3.75
N MET A 20 13.80 10.78 -4.92
CA MET A 20 14.23 9.44 -5.35
C MET A 20 15.73 9.29 -5.45
N LYS A 21 16.40 10.25 -6.09
CA LYS A 21 17.85 10.24 -6.23
C LYS A 21 18.56 10.29 -4.88
N TYR A 22 17.98 11.05 -3.95
CA TYR A 22 18.48 11.20 -2.59
C TYR A 22 18.33 9.89 -1.77
N ILE A 23 17.22 9.18 -1.91
CA ILE A 23 16.93 7.95 -1.16
C ILE A 23 17.65 6.74 -1.76
N ALA A 24 17.65 6.61 -3.10
CA ALA A 24 18.28 5.48 -3.79
C ALA A 24 19.80 5.40 -3.59
N THR A 25 20.45 6.49 -3.20
CA THR A 25 21.91 6.60 -3.04
C THR A 25 22.38 6.60 -1.57
N ARG A 26 21.46 6.51 -0.58
CA ARG A 26 21.85 6.57 0.84
C ARG A 26 22.15 5.23 1.46
N GLU A 27 23.18 5.24 2.33
CA GLU A 27 23.49 4.18 3.27
C GLU A 27 22.27 3.89 4.18
N GLY A 28 21.79 2.66 4.21
CA GLY A 28 20.61 2.24 4.99
C GLY A 28 19.41 1.80 4.17
N VAL A 29 19.39 2.03 2.84
CA VAL A 29 18.35 1.53 1.92
C VAL A 29 18.57 0.04 1.56
N GLU A 30 19.78 -0.47 1.73
CA GLU A 30 20.03 -1.91 1.57
C GLU A 30 19.23 -2.71 2.60
N LYS A 31 18.59 -3.79 2.15
CA LYS A 31 17.89 -4.74 3.04
C LYS A 31 18.93 -5.43 3.95
N LEU A 32 19.30 -4.76 5.01
CA LEU A 32 20.15 -5.31 6.04
C LEU A 32 19.31 -6.23 6.93
N THR A 33 19.72 -7.47 7.07
CA THR A 33 19.06 -8.45 7.94
C THR A 33 19.93 -8.70 9.16
N GLY A 34 19.29 -8.88 10.32
CA GLY A 34 19.98 -9.27 11.54
C GLY A 34 19.60 -8.46 12.78
N ASN A 35 20.04 -8.96 13.94
CA ASN A 35 19.75 -8.39 15.25
C ASN A 35 20.83 -7.41 15.74
N GLY A 36 21.73 -6.97 14.86
CA GLY A 36 22.74 -5.97 15.17
C GLY A 36 22.13 -4.60 15.50
N PRO A 37 22.92 -3.68 16.06
CA PRO A 37 22.46 -2.34 16.42
C PRO A 37 22.12 -1.52 15.17
N VAL A 38 21.12 -0.67 15.30
CA VAL A 38 20.72 0.28 14.24
C VAL A 38 21.89 1.19 13.89
N THR A 39 22.20 1.33 12.60
CA THR A 39 23.29 2.21 12.14
C THR A 39 22.94 3.69 12.30
N LYS A 40 23.97 4.56 12.28
CA LYS A 40 23.76 6.02 12.30
C LYS A 40 22.94 6.46 11.09
N GLY A 41 23.27 5.96 9.88
CA GLY A 41 22.56 6.28 8.65
C GLY A 41 21.08 5.86 8.68
N GLN A 42 20.77 4.67 9.22
CA GLN A 42 19.38 4.25 9.41
C GLN A 42 18.62 5.18 10.35
N ARG A 43 19.21 5.58 11.49
CA ARG A 43 18.55 6.51 12.43
C ARG A 43 18.26 7.87 11.79
N GLU A 44 19.21 8.44 11.08
CA GLU A 44 19.03 9.71 10.37
C GLU A 44 17.94 9.62 9.31
N LEU A 45 17.92 8.52 8.53
CA LEU A 45 16.91 8.29 7.51
C LEU A 45 15.51 8.07 8.11
N ILE A 46 15.41 7.33 9.21
CA ILE A 46 14.14 7.12 9.93
C ILE A 46 13.59 8.46 10.44
N GLN A 47 14.44 9.30 11.05
CA GLN A 47 14.02 10.63 11.50
C GLN A 47 13.50 11.49 10.36
N LYS A 48 14.18 11.46 9.21
CA LYS A 48 13.75 12.18 8.02
C LYS A 48 12.43 11.63 7.46
N LEU A 49 12.28 10.31 7.35
CA LEU A 49 11.04 9.68 6.88
C LEU A 49 9.85 10.03 7.79
N LEU A 50 10.03 10.05 9.10
CA LEU A 50 8.98 10.43 10.04
C LEU A 50 8.64 11.93 9.99
N HIS A 51 9.61 12.77 9.66
CA HIS A 51 9.37 14.19 9.44
C HIS A 51 8.59 14.43 8.13
N ASP A 52 9.00 13.78 7.05
CA ASP A 52 8.42 13.99 5.72
C ASP A 52 7.07 13.25 5.57
N PHE A 53 6.92 12.11 6.23
CA PHE A 53 5.74 11.24 6.20
C PHE A 53 5.28 10.88 7.63
N PRO A 54 4.62 11.80 8.35
CA PRO A 54 4.21 11.57 9.74
C PRO A 54 3.32 10.33 9.94
N ASP A 55 2.53 9.98 8.93
CA ASP A 55 1.62 8.83 8.97
C ASP A 55 2.35 7.47 8.93
N ALA A 56 3.66 7.46 8.63
CA ALA A 56 4.45 6.24 8.66
C ALA A 56 4.52 5.59 10.06
N VAL A 57 4.18 6.33 11.12
CA VAL A 57 4.05 5.79 12.48
C VAL A 57 2.94 4.73 12.61
N GLU A 58 1.97 4.70 11.69
CA GLU A 58 0.88 3.72 11.69
C GLU A 58 1.28 2.36 11.11
N LEU A 59 2.43 2.27 10.44
CA LEU A 59 2.93 1.03 9.86
C LEU A 59 3.32 0.01 10.94
N PHE A 60 3.07 -1.26 10.71
CA PHE A 60 3.50 -2.35 11.59
C PHE A 60 5.03 -2.39 11.75
N GLU A 61 5.76 -2.10 10.68
CA GLU A 61 7.22 -2.08 10.67
C GLU A 61 7.79 -1.00 11.60
N TYR A 62 7.08 0.13 11.77
CA TYR A 62 7.44 1.13 12.76
C TYR A 62 7.19 0.64 14.18
N GLU A 63 6.06 -0.03 14.41
CA GLU A 63 5.74 -0.64 15.70
C GLU A 63 6.81 -1.68 16.08
N ASP A 64 7.22 -2.53 15.15
CA ASP A 64 8.25 -3.56 15.37
C ASP A 64 9.64 -2.94 15.60
N TYR A 65 10.00 -1.90 14.83
CA TYR A 65 11.21 -1.13 15.05
C TYR A 65 11.25 -0.49 16.45
N ARG A 66 10.13 0.07 16.90
CA ARG A 66 10.04 0.65 18.25
C ARG A 66 10.16 -0.38 19.37
N LYS A 67 9.61 -1.57 19.19
CA LYS A 67 9.68 -2.67 20.17
C LYS A 67 11.08 -3.26 20.27
N ALA A 68 11.72 -3.45 19.15
CA ALA A 68 13.05 -4.05 19.05
C ALA A 68 13.90 -3.32 17.99
N PRO A 69 14.59 -2.21 18.35
CA PRO A 69 15.36 -1.42 17.40
C PRO A 69 16.66 -2.15 17.00
N THR A 70 16.55 -2.96 15.95
CA THR A 70 17.65 -3.70 15.34
C THR A 70 17.89 -3.21 13.91
N LEU A 71 19.02 -3.61 13.35
CA LEU A 71 19.38 -3.39 11.96
C LEU A 71 18.29 -3.90 11.01
N GLY A 72 17.72 -5.07 11.27
CA GLY A 72 16.66 -5.67 10.46
C GLY A 72 15.33 -4.94 10.55
N THR A 73 14.87 -4.61 11.77
CA THR A 73 13.58 -3.89 11.95
C THR A 73 13.67 -2.45 11.43
N ALA A 74 14.80 -1.78 11.57
CA ALA A 74 15.04 -0.47 10.97
C ALA A 74 15.00 -0.54 9.43
N SER A 75 15.63 -1.56 8.83
CA SER A 75 15.63 -1.76 7.39
C SER A 75 14.22 -2.08 6.86
N ALA A 76 13.44 -2.91 7.57
CA ALA A 76 12.07 -3.22 7.21
C ALA A 76 11.18 -1.96 7.23
N PHE A 77 11.29 -1.15 8.30
CA PHE A 77 10.55 0.10 8.40
C PHE A 77 10.92 1.10 7.30
N ILE A 78 12.21 1.33 7.04
CA ILE A 78 12.66 2.21 5.97
C ILE A 78 12.08 1.76 4.62
N THR A 79 12.18 0.47 4.30
CA THR A 79 11.67 -0.09 3.05
C THR A 79 10.16 0.16 2.93
N MET A 80 9.38 -0.18 3.96
CA MET A 80 7.93 -0.04 3.92
C MET A 80 7.47 1.42 3.89
N ALA A 81 8.14 2.30 4.64
CA ALA A 81 7.84 3.73 4.63
C ALA A 81 8.10 4.35 3.24
N LEU A 82 9.15 3.91 2.54
CA LEU A 82 9.42 4.31 1.17
C LEU A 82 8.38 3.76 0.20
N ASP A 83 8.09 2.47 0.27
CA ASP A 83 7.09 1.80 -0.57
C ASP A 83 5.71 2.46 -0.42
N ALA A 84 5.33 2.78 0.81
CA ALA A 84 4.06 3.43 1.13
C ALA A 84 3.93 4.85 0.58
N ASN A 85 5.05 5.52 0.28
CA ASN A 85 5.08 6.91 -0.18
C ASN A 85 5.66 7.05 -1.59
N LEU A 86 5.90 5.95 -2.30
CA LEU A 86 6.42 5.98 -3.68
C LEU A 86 5.53 6.76 -4.65
N HIS A 87 4.23 6.86 -4.38
CA HIS A 87 3.29 7.65 -5.15
C HIS A 87 3.62 9.15 -5.15
N GLU A 88 4.32 9.65 -4.12
CA GLU A 88 4.77 11.04 -4.08
C GLU A 88 6.00 11.30 -4.96
N ILE A 89 6.59 10.24 -5.52
CA ILE A 89 7.91 10.26 -6.16
C ILE A 89 7.86 9.85 -7.62
N ASN A 90 6.85 9.08 -8.04
CA ASN A 90 6.70 8.55 -9.39
C ASN A 90 5.47 9.15 -10.10
N SER A 91 5.48 9.08 -11.43
CA SER A 91 4.26 9.22 -12.21
C SER A 91 3.28 8.09 -11.85
N GLU A 92 2.03 8.29 -12.10
CA GLU A 92 0.95 7.34 -11.81
C GLU A 92 1.17 5.99 -12.50
N SER A 93 1.51 6.00 -13.79
CA SER A 93 1.85 4.79 -14.55
C SER A 93 3.15 4.14 -14.05
N GLY A 94 4.15 4.93 -13.69
CA GLY A 94 5.39 4.44 -13.09
C GLY A 94 5.15 3.75 -11.74
N TYR A 95 4.28 4.29 -10.90
CA TYR A 95 3.89 3.64 -9.65
C TYR A 95 3.11 2.34 -9.90
N MET A 96 2.16 2.34 -10.84
CA MET A 96 1.42 1.13 -11.21
C MET A 96 2.36 0.02 -11.72
N SER A 97 3.28 0.34 -12.63
CA SER A 97 4.28 -0.60 -13.12
C SER A 97 5.13 -1.17 -11.99
N TYR A 98 5.58 -0.32 -11.06
CA TYR A 98 6.38 -0.74 -9.92
C TYR A 98 5.65 -1.74 -9.02
N ILE A 99 4.42 -1.44 -8.58
CA ILE A 99 3.67 -2.36 -7.70
C ILE A 99 3.30 -3.67 -8.38
N ALA A 100 3.12 -3.65 -9.71
CA ALA A 100 2.76 -4.83 -10.51
C ALA A 100 3.93 -5.79 -10.76
N THR A 101 5.20 -5.31 -10.72
CA THR A 101 6.36 -6.06 -11.20
C THR A 101 7.48 -6.26 -10.18
N ARG A 102 7.45 -5.54 -9.04
CA ARG A 102 8.52 -5.60 -8.02
C ARG A 102 8.74 -7.03 -7.47
N PRO A 103 9.93 -7.32 -6.89
CA PRO A 103 10.17 -8.59 -6.20
C PRO A 103 9.14 -8.84 -5.09
N ARG A 104 8.74 -10.10 -4.93
CA ARG A 104 7.73 -10.60 -3.97
C ARG A 104 6.28 -10.20 -4.25
N VAL A 105 5.98 -9.53 -5.37
CA VAL A 105 4.61 -9.48 -5.85
C VAL A 105 4.14 -10.89 -6.23
N GLU A 106 2.96 -11.27 -5.79
CA GLU A 106 2.34 -12.52 -6.24
C GLU A 106 1.87 -12.33 -7.69
N ARG A 107 2.50 -13.05 -8.61
CA ARG A 107 2.20 -12.92 -10.05
C ARG A 107 0.95 -13.70 -10.42
N ARG A 108 0.11 -13.06 -11.21
CA ARG A 108 -1.08 -13.64 -11.86
C ARG A 108 -0.85 -13.66 -13.38
N GLY A 109 0.14 -14.44 -13.83
CA GLY A 109 0.64 -14.41 -15.20
C GLY A 109 1.97 -13.65 -15.32
N ALA A 110 2.05 -12.68 -16.22
CA ALA A 110 3.28 -11.90 -16.45
C ALA A 110 3.61 -10.92 -15.33
N HIS A 111 2.58 -10.43 -14.59
CA HIS A 111 2.68 -9.44 -13.52
C HIS A 111 1.72 -9.76 -12.37
N GLY A 112 1.75 -8.93 -11.28
CA GLY A 112 0.93 -9.13 -10.10
C GLY A 112 -0.33 -8.25 -10.01
N LEU A 113 -0.59 -7.41 -11.02
CA LEU A 113 -1.75 -6.51 -11.00
C LEU A 113 -3.05 -7.29 -11.17
N PHE A 114 -4.05 -6.97 -10.37
CA PHE A 114 -5.41 -7.50 -10.46
C PHE A 114 -6.46 -6.38 -10.24
N SER A 115 -7.68 -6.64 -10.68
CA SER A 115 -8.83 -5.75 -10.52
C SER A 115 -10.12 -6.56 -10.41
N SER A 116 -11.27 -5.93 -10.63
CA SER A 116 -12.56 -6.63 -10.81
C SER A 116 -12.58 -7.52 -12.06
N ALA A 117 -11.83 -7.17 -13.10
CA ALA A 117 -11.72 -7.97 -14.32
C ALA A 117 -11.04 -9.33 -14.07
N ALA A 118 -11.40 -10.35 -14.85
CA ALA A 118 -10.83 -11.70 -14.74
C ALA A 118 -9.33 -11.72 -15.05
N ALA A 119 -8.88 -10.89 -16.01
CA ALA A 119 -7.50 -10.67 -16.36
C ALA A 119 -7.25 -9.17 -16.53
N VAL A 120 -6.04 -8.74 -16.24
CA VAL A 120 -5.58 -7.34 -16.38
C VAL A 120 -4.46 -7.32 -17.41
N ASP A 121 -4.56 -6.41 -18.37
CA ASP A 121 -3.47 -6.01 -19.24
C ASP A 121 -2.76 -4.81 -18.61
N LEU A 122 -1.49 -4.96 -18.25
CA LEU A 122 -0.73 -3.93 -17.53
C LEU A 122 -0.52 -2.69 -18.39
N ASP A 123 -0.22 -2.85 -19.68
CA ASP A 123 0.05 -1.73 -20.58
C ASP A 123 -1.24 -0.93 -20.85
N ALA A 124 -2.37 -1.63 -20.99
CA ALA A 124 -3.67 -0.99 -21.11
C ALA A 124 -4.05 -0.23 -19.83
N ALA A 125 -3.84 -0.82 -18.64
CA ALA A 125 -4.10 -0.18 -17.36
C ALA A 125 -3.21 1.07 -17.14
N MET A 126 -1.95 1.01 -17.53
CA MET A 126 -1.03 2.15 -17.47
C MET A 126 -1.48 3.27 -18.41
N SER A 127 -1.89 2.92 -19.64
CA SER A 127 -2.38 3.89 -20.64
C SER A 127 -3.68 4.56 -20.20
N GLU A 128 -4.61 3.80 -19.57
CA GLU A 128 -5.84 4.33 -18.98
C GLU A 128 -5.50 5.39 -17.91
N LEU A 129 -4.53 5.08 -17.06
CA LEU A 129 -4.12 5.97 -15.97
C LEU A 129 -3.39 7.22 -16.49
N GLU A 130 -2.54 7.09 -17.51
CA GLU A 130 -1.86 8.22 -18.17
C GLU A 130 -2.81 9.20 -18.85
N ALA A 131 -3.97 8.70 -19.30
CA ALA A 131 -5.02 9.52 -19.89
C ALA A 131 -5.97 10.18 -18.87
N HIS A 132 -5.79 9.86 -17.57
CA HIS A 132 -6.64 10.37 -16.49
C HIS A 132 -6.12 11.68 -15.91
N ASP A 133 -6.96 12.71 -15.86
CA ASP A 133 -6.60 14.05 -15.36
C ASP A 133 -7.12 14.33 -13.93
N GLY A 134 -7.73 13.34 -13.26
CA GLY A 134 -8.34 13.48 -11.93
C GLY A 134 -7.45 13.00 -10.78
N ASN A 135 -8.05 12.91 -9.60
CA ASN A 135 -7.36 12.39 -8.42
C ASN A 135 -7.13 10.88 -8.52
N VAL A 136 -5.91 10.45 -8.33
CA VAL A 136 -5.55 9.03 -8.18
C VAL A 136 -5.10 8.79 -6.74
N TRP A 137 -5.85 7.94 -6.05
CA TRP A 137 -5.57 7.59 -4.67
C TRP A 137 -4.78 6.29 -4.58
N THR A 138 -3.83 6.25 -3.68
CA THR A 138 -3.07 5.04 -3.33
C THR A 138 -3.44 4.60 -1.93
N ILE A 139 -3.72 3.32 -1.76
CA ILE A 139 -4.12 2.74 -0.48
C ILE A 139 -3.31 1.48 -0.25
N ILE A 140 -2.76 1.34 0.95
CA ILE A 140 -2.09 0.13 1.40
C ILE A 140 -2.93 -0.48 2.52
N TYR A 141 -3.23 -1.78 2.40
CA TYR A 141 -3.80 -2.58 3.47
C TYR A 141 -2.80 -3.66 3.86
N SER A 142 -2.46 -3.73 5.13
CA SER A 142 -1.47 -4.66 5.66
C SER A 142 -2.01 -5.44 6.86
N LEU A 143 -1.64 -6.72 6.93
CA LEU A 143 -1.88 -7.61 8.07
C LEU A 143 -0.55 -8.14 8.61
N ARG A 144 -0.53 -8.53 9.87
CA ARG A 144 0.57 -9.35 10.39
C ARG A 144 0.57 -10.71 9.71
N ARG A 145 1.75 -11.29 9.51
CA ARG A 145 1.91 -12.59 8.83
C ARG A 145 1.04 -13.68 9.46
N GLU A 146 1.03 -13.76 10.77
CA GLU A 146 0.26 -14.75 11.50
C GLU A 146 -1.25 -14.58 11.29
N ASP A 147 -1.73 -13.34 11.29
CA ASP A 147 -3.14 -13.04 11.03
C ASP A 147 -3.51 -13.31 9.59
N ALA A 148 -2.69 -12.91 8.62
CA ALA A 148 -2.92 -13.17 7.22
C ALA A 148 -3.03 -14.67 6.91
N ALA A 149 -2.09 -15.49 7.43
CA ALA A 149 -2.09 -16.92 7.24
C ALA A 149 -3.31 -17.58 7.94
N ARG A 150 -3.60 -17.21 9.17
CA ARG A 150 -4.70 -17.76 9.96
C ARG A 150 -6.08 -17.44 9.38
N LEU A 151 -6.23 -16.24 8.82
CA LEU A 151 -7.51 -15.75 8.27
C LEU A 151 -7.62 -15.95 6.75
N GLY A 152 -6.61 -16.54 6.10
CA GLY A 152 -6.63 -16.84 4.67
C GLY A 152 -6.37 -15.66 3.74
N TYR A 153 -5.80 -14.56 4.25
CA TYR A 153 -5.45 -13.36 3.47
C TYR A 153 -3.95 -13.28 3.13
N ASP A 154 -3.31 -14.42 2.96
CA ASP A 154 -1.89 -14.53 2.57
C ASP A 154 -1.68 -14.76 1.06
N ASN A 155 -2.68 -14.44 0.24
CA ASN A 155 -2.67 -14.60 -1.21
C ASN A 155 -3.51 -13.50 -1.92
N ALA A 156 -3.23 -13.27 -3.20
CA ALA A 156 -3.89 -12.24 -4.00
C ALA A 156 -5.39 -12.51 -4.22
N ASP A 157 -5.81 -13.78 -4.35
CA ASP A 157 -7.23 -14.12 -4.62
C ASP A 157 -8.14 -13.76 -3.45
N ALA A 158 -7.71 -13.99 -2.22
CA ALA A 158 -8.46 -13.61 -1.04
C ALA A 158 -8.67 -12.10 -0.95
N TRP A 159 -7.61 -11.31 -1.18
CA TRP A 159 -7.71 -9.86 -1.22
C TRP A 159 -8.59 -9.37 -2.36
N ARG A 160 -8.45 -9.96 -3.56
CA ARG A 160 -9.33 -9.62 -4.69
C ARG A 160 -10.80 -9.86 -4.35
N GLY A 161 -11.11 -11.01 -3.76
CA GLY A 161 -12.47 -11.35 -3.32
C GLY A 161 -13.02 -10.33 -2.31
N LEU A 162 -12.21 -9.94 -1.32
CA LEU A 162 -12.56 -8.94 -0.32
C LEU A 162 -12.85 -7.57 -0.95
N LEU A 163 -11.97 -7.09 -1.83
CA LEU A 163 -12.14 -5.80 -2.49
C LEU A 163 -13.36 -5.79 -3.41
N MET A 164 -13.61 -6.86 -4.14
CA MET A 164 -14.82 -7.00 -4.97
C MET A 164 -16.10 -6.99 -4.14
N MET A 165 -16.11 -7.71 -3.01
CA MET A 165 -17.25 -7.75 -2.08
C MET A 165 -17.60 -6.35 -1.56
N HIS A 166 -16.59 -5.52 -1.29
CA HIS A 166 -16.76 -4.19 -0.70
C HIS A 166 -16.60 -3.05 -1.69
N ALA A 167 -16.54 -3.30 -3.01
CA ALA A 167 -16.30 -2.26 -4.01
C ALA A 167 -17.27 -1.08 -3.90
N GLN A 168 -18.56 -1.34 -3.66
CA GLN A 168 -19.57 -0.29 -3.48
C GLN A 168 -19.37 0.51 -2.19
N ASP A 169 -18.98 -0.15 -1.09
CA ASP A 169 -18.69 0.53 0.18
C ASP A 169 -17.45 1.42 0.04
N LEU A 170 -16.41 0.94 -0.64
CA LEU A 170 -15.20 1.70 -0.92
C LEU A 170 -15.49 2.90 -1.83
N ALA A 171 -16.23 2.69 -2.91
CA ALA A 171 -16.65 3.76 -3.82
C ALA A 171 -17.41 4.85 -3.06
N LYS A 172 -18.40 4.47 -2.25
CA LYS A 172 -19.18 5.41 -1.43
C LYS A 172 -18.30 6.19 -0.46
N ALA A 173 -17.37 5.53 0.22
CA ALA A 173 -16.46 6.18 1.17
C ALA A 173 -15.54 7.20 0.48
N MET A 174 -15.22 6.98 -0.79
CA MET A 174 -14.40 7.86 -1.63
C MET A 174 -15.23 8.88 -2.44
N LYS A 175 -16.54 8.91 -2.24
CA LYS A 175 -17.47 9.79 -2.98
C LYS A 175 -17.39 9.59 -4.50
N ILE A 176 -17.28 8.33 -4.92
CA ILE A 176 -17.29 7.92 -6.32
C ILE A 176 -18.58 7.13 -6.58
N PRO A 177 -19.36 7.44 -7.65
CA PRO A 177 -20.43 6.57 -8.10
C PRO A 177 -19.91 5.16 -8.40
N ALA A 178 -20.71 4.13 -8.09
CA ALA A 178 -20.22 2.75 -8.17
C ALA A 178 -19.83 2.33 -9.61
N ASP A 179 -20.49 2.87 -10.62
CA ASP A 179 -20.22 2.66 -12.04
C ASP A 179 -19.00 3.41 -12.57
N HIS A 180 -18.59 4.48 -11.88
CA HIS A 180 -17.36 5.24 -12.17
C HIS A 180 -16.13 4.74 -11.40
N PHE A 181 -16.31 3.80 -10.47
CA PHE A 181 -15.24 3.34 -9.57
C PHE A 181 -14.26 2.44 -10.31
N ARG A 182 -13.01 2.91 -10.45
CA ARG A 182 -11.89 2.15 -11.04
C ARG A 182 -10.86 1.86 -9.99
N TRP A 183 -10.36 0.62 -9.99
CA TRP A 183 -9.31 0.21 -9.09
C TRP A 183 -8.46 -0.91 -9.65
N TYR A 184 -7.18 -0.86 -9.31
CA TYR A 184 -6.22 -1.93 -9.49
C TYR A 184 -5.46 -2.16 -8.20
N ALA A 185 -5.03 -3.40 -7.96
CA ALA A 185 -4.24 -3.74 -6.79
C ALA A 185 -3.18 -4.79 -7.11
N ALA A 186 -2.16 -4.89 -6.25
CA ALA A 186 -1.15 -5.93 -6.31
C ALA A 186 -0.84 -6.41 -4.89
N PHE A 187 -0.74 -7.73 -4.70
CA PHE A 187 -0.41 -8.34 -3.42
C PHE A 187 1.09 -8.59 -3.32
N HIS A 188 1.67 -8.09 -2.24
CA HIS A 188 3.08 -8.25 -1.92
C HIS A 188 3.25 -9.20 -0.74
N ASN A 189 3.82 -10.37 -1.01
CA ASN A 189 4.03 -11.41 -0.01
C ASN A 189 5.32 -11.15 0.79
N GLU A 190 5.35 -10.05 1.54
CA GLU A 190 6.51 -9.72 2.39
C GLU A 190 6.56 -10.59 3.64
N GLY A 191 7.79 -10.89 4.13
CA GLY A 191 8.03 -11.90 5.16
C GLY A 191 7.28 -11.68 6.47
N HIS A 192 7.21 -10.43 6.95
CA HIS A 192 6.60 -10.09 8.24
C HIS A 192 5.17 -9.55 8.11
N HIS A 193 4.92 -8.72 7.11
CA HIS A 193 3.64 -8.04 6.92
C HIS A 193 3.22 -8.09 5.45
N PRO A 194 2.49 -9.14 5.04
CA PRO A 194 1.90 -9.18 3.70
C PRO A 194 0.91 -8.04 3.55
N HIS A 195 0.91 -7.41 2.37
CA HIS A 195 0.09 -6.24 2.12
C HIS A 195 -0.32 -6.15 0.66
N ILE A 196 -1.36 -5.36 0.40
CA ILE A 196 -1.70 -4.95 -0.95
C ILE A 196 -1.43 -3.47 -1.14
N HIS A 197 -0.98 -3.12 -2.33
CA HIS A 197 -1.06 -1.77 -2.87
C HIS A 197 -2.28 -1.69 -3.78
N MET A 198 -3.11 -0.69 -3.57
CA MET A 198 -4.32 -0.43 -4.35
C MET A 198 -4.27 0.98 -4.91
N MET A 199 -4.59 1.15 -6.18
CA MET A 199 -4.81 2.44 -6.83
C MET A 199 -6.29 2.57 -7.15
N VAL A 200 -6.83 3.76 -6.91
CA VAL A 200 -8.27 4.04 -7.08
C VAL A 200 -8.48 5.42 -7.70
N TRP A 201 -9.39 5.49 -8.67
CA TRP A 201 -9.85 6.76 -9.24
C TRP A 201 -11.28 6.65 -9.74
N SER A 202 -11.86 7.77 -10.16
CA SER A 202 -13.15 7.83 -10.83
C SER A 202 -12.99 8.04 -12.34
N ASP A 203 -13.87 7.51 -13.15
CA ASP A 203 -13.95 7.86 -14.58
C ASP A 203 -14.21 9.36 -14.81
N ASP A 204 -14.87 10.04 -13.86
CA ASP A 204 -15.02 11.49 -13.87
C ASP A 204 -13.88 12.13 -13.05
N PRO A 205 -12.99 12.95 -13.66
CA PRO A 205 -11.89 13.59 -12.97
C PRO A 205 -12.31 14.59 -11.87
N LYS A 206 -13.59 14.96 -11.80
CA LYS A 206 -14.14 15.84 -10.77
C LYS A 206 -14.59 15.12 -9.50
N GLU A 207 -14.58 13.81 -9.51
CA GLU A 207 -14.99 12.94 -8.40
C GLU A 207 -13.77 12.38 -7.64
N GLY A 208 -14.03 11.58 -6.62
CA GLY A 208 -12.96 10.89 -5.89
C GLY A 208 -12.31 11.75 -4.82
N PHE A 209 -13.04 11.98 -3.73
CA PHE A 209 -12.55 12.71 -2.54
C PHE A 209 -12.50 11.81 -1.33
N LEU A 210 -11.31 11.58 -0.81
CA LEU A 210 -11.10 10.76 0.38
C LEU A 210 -10.95 11.64 1.61
N THR A 211 -11.86 11.48 2.58
CA THR A 211 -11.83 12.18 3.87
C THR A 211 -11.35 11.26 4.98
N ARG A 212 -11.06 11.80 6.17
CA ARG A 212 -10.69 11.00 7.35
C ARG A 212 -11.81 10.02 7.72
N GLU A 213 -13.06 10.44 7.63
CA GLU A 213 -14.25 9.62 7.86
C GLU A 213 -14.35 8.50 6.81
N GLY A 214 -14.08 8.81 5.54
CA GLY A 214 -14.00 7.84 4.45
C GLY A 214 -12.92 6.78 4.70
N ILE A 215 -11.71 7.20 5.09
CA ILE A 215 -10.62 6.30 5.46
C ILE A 215 -11.04 5.37 6.60
N ALA A 216 -11.65 5.91 7.66
CA ALA A 216 -12.11 5.14 8.80
C ALA A 216 -13.23 4.15 8.41
N ALA A 217 -14.17 4.57 7.55
CA ALA A 217 -15.25 3.72 7.05
C ALA A 217 -14.71 2.54 6.22
N MET A 218 -13.78 2.79 5.29
CA MET A 218 -13.15 1.75 4.50
C MET A 218 -12.41 0.74 5.39
N ARG A 219 -11.56 1.21 6.31
CA ARG A 219 -10.85 0.35 7.25
C ARG A 219 -11.79 -0.49 8.10
N SER A 220 -12.85 0.11 8.65
CA SER A 220 -13.85 -0.57 9.46
C SER A 220 -14.55 -1.68 8.69
N LYS A 221 -14.97 -1.42 7.44
CA LYS A 221 -15.64 -2.42 6.60
C LYS A 221 -14.75 -3.64 6.35
N LEU A 222 -13.51 -3.43 5.93
CA LEU A 222 -12.59 -4.52 5.67
C LEU A 222 -12.21 -5.26 6.96
N THR A 223 -11.92 -4.54 8.05
CA THR A 223 -11.63 -5.14 9.37
C THR A 223 -12.76 -6.04 9.83
N ASN A 224 -14.00 -5.57 9.77
CA ASN A 224 -15.17 -6.35 10.19
C ASN A 224 -15.36 -7.63 9.38
N THR A 225 -14.98 -7.64 8.10
CA THR A 225 -15.05 -8.85 7.27
C THR A 225 -13.88 -9.79 7.57
N ILE A 226 -12.67 -9.26 7.63
CA ILE A 226 -11.45 -10.05 7.87
C ILE A 226 -11.51 -10.76 9.24
N PHE A 227 -11.96 -10.05 10.28
CA PHE A 227 -11.98 -10.56 11.67
C PHE A 227 -13.38 -10.97 12.14
N ARG A 228 -14.31 -11.24 11.22
CA ARG A 228 -15.72 -11.54 11.56
C ARG A 228 -15.86 -12.61 12.63
N ASP A 229 -15.17 -13.73 12.45
CA ASP A 229 -15.33 -14.89 13.32
C ASP A 229 -14.72 -14.68 14.72
N GLU A 230 -13.82 -13.72 14.86
CA GLU A 230 -13.22 -13.34 16.15
C GLU A 230 -14.08 -12.35 16.95
N MET A 231 -14.97 -11.62 16.27
CA MET A 231 -15.86 -10.66 16.94
C MET A 231 -17.14 -11.29 17.46
N ILE A 232 -17.40 -12.55 17.12
CA ILE A 232 -18.61 -13.28 17.53
C ILE A 232 -18.35 -14.13 18.81
N GLN A 233 -17.10 -14.23 19.25
CA GLN A 233 -16.70 -14.89 20.50
C GLN A 233 -16.63 -13.88 21.67
#